data_12a701ea5addd389d5f9fccfc5673692
#
_entry.id   12a701ea5addd389d5f9fccfc5673692
#
_cell.length_a   1.000
_cell.length_b   1.000
_cell.length_c   1.000
_cell.angle_alpha   90.00
_cell.angle_beta   90.00
_cell.angle_gamma   90.00
#
_symmetry.space_group_name_H-M   'P 1'
#
loop_
_entity.id
_entity.type
_entity.pdbx_description
1 polymer ?
#
loop_
_entity_poly.entity_id
_entity_poly.type
_entity_poly.pdbx_seq_one_letter_code
_entity_poly.pdbx_strand_id
1 'polypeptide(L)'
;MTDEQQNPPPHENPKLVGHDAVERILIDAWTSGRIPHAWLFTGPRGIGKATLAYRFAKFILANGGEGVPMFNQKPLTLALDQDNPIFRYISSGSHPDLLTLQGGDIHPDTGRSTDGIVVSQVRKAVAFMRLTPALGGWRVVVIDAADSMNINAANA
;
A
#
# COMPACT_ATOMS: atom_id res chain seq x y z
N MET A 1 28.03 -7.96 -20.66
CA MET A 1 27.37 -8.21 -19.37
C MET A 1 26.41 -7.07 -19.18
N THR A 2 25.15 -7.28 -19.56
CA THR A 2 24.07 -6.31 -19.37
C THR A 2 23.66 -6.39 -17.90
N ASP A 3 23.97 -5.33 -17.15
CA ASP A 3 23.36 -5.09 -15.85
C ASP A 3 21.85 -5.05 -16.05
N GLU A 4 21.15 -6.15 -15.83
CA GLU A 4 19.73 -6.14 -15.56
C GLU A 4 19.55 -5.38 -14.25
N GLN A 5 19.32 -4.07 -14.33
CA GLN A 5 18.86 -3.27 -13.20
C GLN A 5 17.53 -3.87 -12.77
N GLN A 6 17.57 -4.83 -11.85
CA GLN A 6 16.38 -5.33 -11.19
C GLN A 6 15.68 -4.13 -10.54
N ASN A 7 14.49 -3.82 -11.04
CA ASN A 7 13.66 -2.81 -10.40
C ASN A 7 13.46 -3.19 -8.93
N PRO A 8 13.66 -2.25 -8.01
CA PRO A 8 13.44 -2.54 -6.60
C PRO A 8 12.00 -3.01 -6.35
N PRO A 9 11.76 -3.76 -5.27
CA PRO A 9 10.42 -4.19 -4.90
C PRO A 9 9.45 -2.99 -4.82
N PRO A 10 8.15 -3.18 -5.07
CA PRO A 10 7.17 -2.10 -5.11
C PRO A 10 7.18 -1.18 -3.87
N HIS A 11 7.39 -1.75 -2.67
CA HIS A 11 7.43 -1.00 -1.42
C HIS A 11 8.73 -0.18 -1.23
N GLU A 12 9.80 -0.52 -1.93
CA GLU A 12 11.08 0.21 -1.91
C GLU A 12 11.20 1.19 -3.08
N ASN A 13 10.41 1.00 -4.14
CA ASN A 13 10.57 1.75 -5.37
C ASN A 13 10.09 3.21 -5.21
N PRO A 14 10.99 4.21 -5.33
CA PRO A 14 10.61 5.62 -5.28
C PRO A 14 10.07 6.12 -6.62
N LYS A 15 10.31 5.39 -7.72
CA LYS A 15 9.97 5.82 -9.08
C LYS A 15 8.69 5.17 -9.57
N LEU A 16 7.82 5.97 -10.15
CA LEU A 16 6.64 5.53 -10.87
C LEU A 16 6.50 6.38 -12.14
N VAL A 17 6.31 5.74 -13.28
CA VAL A 17 6.24 6.40 -14.57
C VAL A 17 4.91 6.12 -15.23
N GLY A 18 4.30 7.15 -15.86
CA GLY A 18 3.11 7.00 -16.68
C GLY A 18 1.79 6.86 -15.90
N HIS A 19 1.76 7.18 -14.61
CA HIS A 19 0.57 7.11 -13.76
C HIS A 19 0.04 8.47 -13.29
N ASP A 20 0.47 9.57 -13.92
CA ASP A 20 0.14 10.93 -13.50
C ASP A 20 -1.37 11.19 -13.38
N ALA A 21 -2.15 10.64 -14.32
CA ALA A 21 -3.61 10.78 -14.28
C ALA A 21 -4.24 10.10 -13.07
N VAL A 22 -3.74 8.91 -12.69
CA VAL A 22 -4.23 8.18 -11.52
C VAL A 22 -3.74 8.84 -10.24
N GLU A 23 -2.49 9.30 -10.18
CA GLU A 23 -1.99 10.07 -9.04
C GLU A 23 -2.87 11.31 -8.77
N ARG A 24 -3.28 12.02 -9.80
CA ARG A 24 -4.17 13.18 -9.66
C ARG A 24 -5.50 12.80 -9.03
N ILE A 25 -6.12 11.70 -9.45
CA ILE A 25 -7.37 11.20 -8.88
C ILE A 25 -7.21 10.92 -7.38
N LEU A 26 -6.11 10.28 -6.98
CA LEU A 26 -5.81 9.96 -5.59
C LEU A 26 -5.58 11.24 -4.76
N ILE A 27 -4.84 12.21 -5.31
CA ILE A 27 -4.60 13.51 -4.69
C ILE A 27 -5.91 14.30 -4.54
N ASP A 28 -6.78 14.27 -5.55
CA ASP A 28 -8.08 14.95 -5.51
C ASP A 28 -8.99 14.35 -4.43
N ALA A 29 -9.03 13.03 -4.33
CA ALA A 29 -9.76 12.34 -3.27
C ALA A 29 -9.23 12.72 -1.88
N TRP A 30 -7.91 12.74 -1.70
CA TRP A 30 -7.28 13.18 -0.46
C TRP A 30 -7.64 14.63 -0.12
N THR A 31 -7.44 15.54 -1.07
CA THR A 31 -7.65 16.99 -0.87
C THR A 31 -9.11 17.33 -0.60
N SER A 32 -10.06 16.55 -1.15
CA SER A 32 -11.50 16.74 -0.92
C SER A 32 -11.95 16.31 0.48
N GLY A 33 -11.10 15.64 1.25
CA GLY A 33 -11.45 15.03 2.54
C GLY A 33 -12.41 13.83 2.42
N ARG A 34 -12.67 13.34 1.22
CA ARG A 34 -13.60 12.24 0.92
C ARG A 34 -12.87 11.06 0.32
N ILE A 35 -11.96 10.47 1.09
CA ILE A 35 -11.20 9.31 0.63
C ILE A 35 -12.10 8.07 0.71
N PRO A 36 -12.28 7.33 -0.40
CA PRO A 36 -12.92 6.01 -0.37
C PRO A 36 -12.20 5.05 0.58
N HIS A 37 -12.94 4.20 1.25
CA HIS A 37 -12.39 3.20 2.17
C HIS A 37 -11.52 2.15 1.48
N ALA A 38 -11.75 1.92 0.19
CA ALA A 38 -11.00 0.96 -0.61
C ALA A 38 -10.75 1.49 -2.03
N TRP A 39 -9.60 1.14 -2.58
CA TRP A 39 -9.19 1.41 -3.95
C TRP A 39 -8.84 0.11 -4.64
N LEU A 40 -9.35 -0.08 -5.85
CA LEU A 40 -9.00 -1.21 -6.70
C LEU A 40 -8.21 -0.71 -7.91
N PHE A 41 -6.94 -1.07 -7.98
CA PHE A 41 -6.10 -0.78 -9.14
C PHE A 41 -6.14 -1.95 -10.11
N THR A 42 -6.66 -1.72 -11.30
CA THR A 42 -6.77 -2.73 -12.37
C THR A 42 -5.85 -2.41 -13.53
N GLY A 43 -5.48 -3.42 -14.30
CA GLY A 43 -4.62 -3.28 -15.47
C GLY A 43 -3.64 -4.44 -15.64
N PRO A 44 -2.86 -4.48 -16.72
CA PRO A 44 -1.90 -5.55 -17.03
C PRO A 44 -0.87 -5.78 -15.91
N ARG A 45 -0.33 -7.01 -15.85
CA ARG A 45 0.77 -7.34 -14.94
C ARG A 45 2.01 -6.50 -15.27
N GLY A 46 2.76 -6.07 -14.26
CA GLY A 46 4.02 -5.32 -14.44
C GLY A 46 3.86 -3.81 -14.69
N ILE A 47 2.64 -3.30 -14.85
CA ILE A 47 2.41 -1.86 -15.14
C ILE A 47 2.70 -0.92 -13.95
N GLY A 48 2.99 -1.42 -12.76
CA GLY A 48 3.30 -0.59 -11.59
C GLY A 48 2.14 -0.38 -10.60
N LYS A 49 1.08 -1.21 -10.66
CA LYS A 49 -0.07 -1.12 -9.73
C LYS A 49 0.35 -1.19 -8.25
N ALA A 50 1.18 -2.16 -7.90
CA ALA A 50 1.68 -2.31 -6.54
C ALA A 50 2.54 -1.11 -6.13
N THR A 51 3.43 -0.64 -7.01
CA THR A 51 4.23 0.58 -6.76
C THR A 51 3.35 1.79 -6.49
N LEU A 52 2.27 1.98 -7.26
CA LEU A 52 1.30 3.05 -7.04
C LEU A 52 0.59 2.90 -5.69
N ALA A 53 0.18 1.68 -5.32
CA ALA A 53 -0.47 1.40 -4.04
C ALA A 53 0.44 1.76 -2.86
N TYR A 54 1.70 1.34 -2.88
CA TYR A 54 2.67 1.69 -1.85
C TYR A 54 3.01 3.18 -1.84
N ARG A 55 3.06 3.82 -3.00
CA ARG A 55 3.29 5.27 -3.11
C ARG A 55 2.14 6.06 -2.47
N PHE A 56 0.90 5.64 -2.70
CA PHE A 56 -0.27 6.24 -2.07
C PHE A 56 -0.32 5.93 -0.56
N ALA A 57 0.00 4.70 -0.14
CA ALA A 57 0.11 4.34 1.27
C ALA A 57 1.15 5.20 2.00
N LYS A 58 2.35 5.38 1.43
CA LYS A 58 3.39 6.26 1.97
C LYS A 58 2.88 7.69 2.14
N PHE A 59 2.21 8.21 1.12
CA PHE A 59 1.65 9.56 1.13
C PHE A 59 0.61 9.74 2.24
N ILE A 60 -0.36 8.81 2.37
CA ILE A 60 -1.39 8.84 3.41
C ILE A 60 -0.77 8.76 4.80
N LEU A 61 0.15 7.83 5.03
CA LEU A 61 0.77 7.61 6.33
C LEU A 61 1.69 8.76 6.75
N ALA A 62 2.28 9.46 5.79
CA ALA A 62 3.10 10.63 6.06
C ALA A 62 2.28 11.90 6.36
N ASN A 63 1.07 12.01 5.81
CA ASN A 63 0.27 13.24 5.88
C ASN A 63 -1.02 13.08 6.70
N GLY A 64 -1.36 11.88 7.13
CA GLY A 64 -2.65 11.56 7.74
C GLY A 64 -2.81 11.92 9.22
N GLY A 65 -1.71 12.25 9.91
CA GLY A 65 -1.73 12.50 11.36
C GLY A 65 -2.29 13.85 11.79
N GLU A 66 -2.28 14.84 10.92
CA GLU A 66 -2.66 16.23 11.25
C GLU A 66 -3.94 16.73 10.58
N GLY A 67 -4.72 15.84 9.97
CA GLY A 67 -5.86 16.23 9.14
C GLY A 67 -5.40 16.85 7.80
N VAL A 68 -6.35 17.12 6.92
CA VAL A 68 -6.04 17.85 5.67
C VAL A 68 -5.63 19.27 6.09
N PRO A 69 -4.39 19.71 5.82
CA PRO A 69 -3.95 21.04 6.24
C PRO A 69 -4.85 22.10 5.62
N MET A 70 -5.50 22.89 6.46
CA MET A 70 -6.54 23.85 6.05
C MET A 70 -5.97 25.00 5.17
N PHE A 71 -4.63 25.09 5.03
CA PHE A 71 -3.94 26.19 4.34
C PHE A 71 -2.82 25.72 3.41
N ASN A 72 -2.65 24.42 3.17
CA ASN A 72 -1.58 23.98 2.30
C ASN A 72 -2.04 23.86 0.85
N GLN A 73 -1.14 24.27 -0.03
CA GLN A 73 -1.30 24.05 -1.46
C GLN A 73 -1.55 22.55 -1.72
N LYS A 74 -2.50 22.28 -2.61
CA LYS A 74 -2.78 20.92 -3.07
C LYS A 74 -1.46 20.23 -3.48
N PRO A 75 -1.16 19.04 -2.98
CA PRO A 75 0.03 18.30 -3.39
C PRO A 75 0.04 18.10 -4.91
N LEU A 76 1.19 18.23 -5.52
CA LEU A 76 1.35 18.02 -6.96
C LEU A 76 1.69 16.56 -7.30
N THR A 77 2.16 15.80 -6.32
CA THR A 77 2.60 14.42 -6.48
C THR A 77 2.39 13.62 -5.19
N LEU A 78 2.24 12.31 -5.32
CA LEU A 78 2.26 11.36 -4.20
C LEU A 78 3.70 10.98 -3.79
N ALA A 79 4.72 11.51 -4.46
CA ALA A 79 6.09 11.19 -4.16
C ALA A 79 6.44 11.60 -2.72
N LEU A 80 7.05 10.69 -2.00
CA LEU A 80 7.63 10.94 -0.69
C LEU A 80 9.15 10.85 -0.81
N ASP A 81 9.86 11.77 -0.17
CA ASP A 81 11.31 11.76 -0.13
C ASP A 81 11.81 10.47 0.54
N GLN A 82 12.88 9.90 0.00
CA GLN A 82 13.48 8.67 0.53
C GLN A 82 14.10 8.89 1.93
N ASP A 83 14.45 10.13 2.26
CA ASP A 83 14.92 10.51 3.58
C ASP A 83 13.80 10.63 4.62
N ASN A 84 12.55 10.65 4.19
CA ASN A 84 11.41 10.69 5.09
C ASN A 84 11.36 9.39 5.94
N PRO A 85 11.20 9.47 7.27
CA PRO A 85 11.12 8.32 8.15
C PRO A 85 10.03 7.30 7.74
N ILE A 86 8.87 7.78 7.27
CA ILE A 86 7.77 6.91 6.82
C ILE A 86 8.20 6.10 5.58
N PHE A 87 8.92 6.73 4.63
CA PHE A 87 9.47 6.00 3.49
C PHE A 87 10.35 4.85 3.95
N ARG A 88 11.27 5.11 4.88
CA ARG A 88 12.21 4.10 5.41
C ARG A 88 11.48 2.98 6.17
N TYR A 89 10.50 3.31 7.02
CA TYR A 89 9.70 2.31 7.73
C TYR A 89 8.93 1.40 6.79
N ILE A 90 8.35 1.93 5.73
CA ILE A 90 7.61 1.14 4.75
C ILE A 90 8.56 0.29 3.89
N SER A 91 9.68 0.86 3.47
CA SER A 91 10.68 0.13 2.67
C SER A 91 11.32 -1.03 3.46
N SER A 92 11.49 -0.89 4.76
CA SER A 92 11.97 -1.98 5.63
C SER A 92 10.87 -2.95 6.10
N GLY A 93 9.61 -2.72 5.71
CA GLY A 93 8.46 -3.53 6.15
C GLY A 93 8.12 -3.40 7.64
N SER A 94 8.58 -2.33 8.32
CA SER A 94 8.43 -2.17 9.77
C SER A 94 7.40 -1.12 10.20
N HIS A 95 6.64 -0.54 9.28
CA HIS A 95 5.63 0.48 9.63
C HIS A 95 4.44 -0.14 10.39
N PRO A 96 4.14 0.29 11.63
CA PRO A 96 3.14 -0.36 12.48
C PRO A 96 1.69 -0.20 11.96
N ASP A 97 1.43 0.84 11.16
CA ASP A 97 0.10 1.13 10.62
C ASP A 97 -0.05 0.75 9.13
N LEU A 98 0.89 -0.05 8.59
CA LEU A 98 0.78 -0.65 7.27
C LEU A 98 0.81 -2.18 7.38
N LEU A 99 -0.17 -2.84 6.80
CA LEU A 99 -0.18 -4.29 6.63
C LEU A 99 -0.22 -4.62 5.14
N THR A 100 0.64 -5.53 4.71
CA THR A 100 0.63 -6.07 3.35
C THR A 100 0.14 -7.51 3.36
N LEU A 101 -0.78 -7.84 2.45
CA LEU A 101 -1.17 -9.21 2.15
C LEU A 101 -0.63 -9.57 0.76
N GLN A 102 0.13 -10.64 0.71
CA GLN A 102 0.70 -11.19 -0.54
C GLN A 102 0.48 -12.69 -0.58
N GLY A 103 0.39 -13.25 -1.79
CA GLY A 103 0.47 -14.70 -1.98
C GLY A 103 1.89 -15.20 -1.76
N GLY A 104 2.02 -16.49 -1.45
CA GLY A 104 3.33 -17.12 -1.26
C GLY A 104 3.90 -17.03 0.15
N ASP A 105 3.19 -16.43 1.09
CA ASP A 105 3.60 -16.41 2.49
C ASP A 105 3.65 -17.82 3.09
N ILE A 106 4.57 -18.05 4.02
CA ILE A 106 4.68 -19.30 4.73
C ILE A 106 3.57 -19.38 5.79
N HIS A 107 2.74 -20.43 5.69
CA HIS A 107 1.69 -20.67 6.69
C HIS A 107 2.34 -20.97 8.06
N PRO A 108 1.99 -20.23 9.13
CA PRO A 108 2.67 -20.34 10.41
C PRO A 108 2.60 -21.75 11.04
N ASP A 109 1.49 -22.48 10.81
CA ASP A 109 1.29 -23.80 11.44
C ASP A 109 1.84 -24.95 10.60
N THR A 110 1.94 -24.81 9.28
CA THR A 110 2.32 -25.90 8.38
C THR A 110 3.70 -25.74 7.74
N GLY A 111 4.31 -24.54 7.83
CA GLY A 111 5.60 -24.22 7.21
C GLY A 111 5.58 -24.28 5.67
N ARG A 112 4.42 -24.42 5.05
CA ARG A 112 4.28 -24.48 3.59
C ARG A 112 3.95 -23.11 3.01
N SER A 113 4.53 -22.82 1.85
CA SER A 113 4.13 -21.65 1.06
C SER A 113 2.67 -21.80 0.62
N THR A 114 1.90 -20.73 0.75
CA THR A 114 0.49 -20.71 0.32
C THR A 114 0.39 -20.29 -1.14
N ASP A 115 -0.38 -21.04 -1.92
CA ASP A 115 -0.76 -20.60 -3.26
C ASP A 115 -1.80 -19.48 -3.13
N GLY A 116 -1.33 -18.23 -3.11
CA GLY A 116 -2.19 -17.05 -3.01
C GLY A 116 -2.47 -16.61 -1.57
N ILE A 117 -3.40 -15.65 -1.45
CA ILE A 117 -3.83 -15.07 -0.18
C ILE A 117 -4.89 -15.95 0.46
N VAL A 118 -4.66 -16.35 1.71
CA VAL A 118 -5.53 -17.26 2.45
C VAL A 118 -6.39 -16.55 3.50
N VAL A 119 -7.45 -17.22 3.96
CA VAL A 119 -8.43 -16.71 4.95
C VAL A 119 -7.78 -16.16 6.21
N SER A 120 -6.76 -16.82 6.73
CA SER A 120 -6.06 -16.36 7.96
C SER A 120 -5.40 -15.00 7.79
N GLN A 121 -4.83 -14.72 6.62
CA GLN A 121 -4.25 -13.40 6.30
C GLN A 121 -5.34 -12.32 6.23
N VAL A 122 -6.49 -12.61 5.61
CA VAL A 122 -7.62 -11.67 5.53
C VAL A 122 -8.18 -11.37 6.92
N ARG A 123 -8.37 -12.41 7.76
CA ARG A 123 -8.81 -12.21 9.15
C ARG A 123 -7.82 -11.36 9.97
N LYS A 124 -6.51 -11.54 9.74
CA LYS A 124 -5.48 -10.70 10.34
C LYS A 124 -5.63 -9.24 9.89
N ALA A 125 -5.91 -9.01 8.61
CA ALA A 125 -6.15 -7.65 8.10
C ALA A 125 -7.41 -7.02 8.71
N VAL A 126 -8.51 -7.76 8.83
CA VAL A 126 -9.73 -7.28 9.48
C VAL A 126 -9.47 -6.92 10.95
N ALA A 127 -8.75 -7.75 11.69
CA ALA A 127 -8.36 -7.47 13.07
C ALA A 127 -7.46 -6.23 13.15
N PHE A 128 -6.49 -6.12 12.25
CA PHE A 128 -5.58 -4.97 12.16
C PHE A 128 -6.34 -3.66 11.92
N MET A 129 -7.33 -3.64 11.02
CA MET A 129 -8.11 -2.43 10.71
C MET A 129 -9.02 -1.97 11.86
N ARG A 130 -9.29 -2.83 12.86
CA ARG A 130 -10.09 -2.47 14.05
C ARG A 130 -9.27 -1.80 15.14
N LEU A 131 -7.97 -1.83 15.07
CA LEU A 131 -7.08 -1.21 16.06
C LEU A 131 -6.93 0.29 15.79
N THR A 132 -6.67 1.06 16.84
CA THR A 132 -6.28 2.47 16.70
C THR A 132 -4.89 2.57 16.03
N PRO A 133 -4.68 3.53 15.11
CA PRO A 133 -3.35 3.75 14.54
C PRO A 133 -2.29 4.02 15.60
N ALA A 134 -1.13 3.38 15.48
CA ALA A 134 -0.05 3.50 16.47
C ALA A 134 0.68 4.84 16.39
N LEU A 135 0.81 5.40 15.17
CA LEU A 135 1.47 6.69 14.93
C LEU A 135 0.46 7.83 14.69
N GLY A 136 -0.84 7.56 14.89
CA GLY A 136 -1.91 8.50 14.58
C GLY A 136 -2.30 8.49 13.10
N GLY A 137 -3.46 9.09 12.79
CA GLY A 137 -3.95 9.20 11.42
C GLY A 137 -4.60 7.92 10.89
N TRP A 138 -3.94 7.23 9.97
CA TRP A 138 -4.54 6.14 9.18
C TRP A 138 -3.90 4.79 9.44
N ARG A 139 -4.71 3.73 9.25
CA ARG A 139 -4.22 2.38 9.00
C ARG A 139 -4.47 2.01 7.55
N VAL A 140 -3.49 1.39 6.94
CA VAL A 140 -3.54 1.02 5.51
C VAL A 140 -3.26 -0.47 5.36
N VAL A 141 -4.06 -1.12 4.51
CA VAL A 141 -3.81 -2.50 4.07
C VAL A 141 -3.57 -2.48 2.57
N VAL A 142 -2.44 -3.01 2.14
CA VAL A 142 -2.12 -3.24 0.73
C VAL A 142 -2.30 -4.72 0.44
N ILE A 143 -3.10 -5.03 -0.58
CA ILE A 143 -3.35 -6.40 -1.04
C ILE A 143 -2.74 -6.55 -2.44
N ASP A 144 -1.68 -7.34 -2.54
CA ASP A 144 -0.92 -7.55 -3.77
C ASP A 144 -0.73 -9.06 -4.05
N ALA A 145 -1.42 -9.63 -4.99
CA ALA A 145 -2.48 -9.16 -5.88
C ALA A 145 -3.82 -9.74 -5.42
N ALA A 146 -4.89 -8.93 -5.45
CA ALA A 146 -6.19 -9.35 -4.92
C ALA A 146 -6.81 -10.56 -5.67
N ASP A 147 -6.48 -10.75 -6.93
CA ASP A 147 -6.89 -11.90 -7.75
C ASP A 147 -6.23 -13.22 -7.32
N SER A 148 -5.21 -13.18 -6.47
CA SER A 148 -4.61 -14.37 -5.85
C SER A 148 -5.38 -14.88 -4.62
N MET A 149 -6.45 -14.20 -4.19
CA MET A 149 -7.29 -14.68 -3.12
C MET A 149 -8.04 -15.93 -3.54
N ASN A 150 -8.01 -16.97 -2.70
CA ASN A 150 -8.94 -18.08 -2.86
C ASN A 150 -10.38 -17.65 -2.48
N ILE A 151 -11.37 -18.41 -2.91
CA ILE A 151 -12.79 -18.07 -2.70
C ILE A 151 -13.15 -17.87 -1.22
N ASN A 152 -12.53 -18.62 -0.32
CA ASN A 152 -12.76 -18.50 1.11
C ASN A 152 -12.15 -17.20 1.68
N ALA A 153 -10.99 -16.79 1.18
CA ALA A 153 -10.35 -15.53 1.55
C ALA A 153 -11.16 -14.33 1.04
N ALA A 154 -11.70 -14.42 -0.18
CA ALA A 154 -12.50 -13.36 -0.76
C ALA A 154 -13.84 -13.15 -0.04
N ASN A 155 -14.35 -14.18 0.66
CA ASN A 155 -15.62 -14.14 1.40
C ASN A 155 -15.45 -13.92 2.91
N ALA A 156 -14.24 -13.75 3.40
CA ALA A 156 -13.96 -13.55 4.83
C ALA A 156 -14.00 -12.09 5.22
#